data_db6f3e6e0b662d4ffe7a24e0c0391f21
#
_entry.id   db6f3e6e0b662d4ffe7a24e0c0391f21
#
_cell.length_a   1.000
_cell.length_b   1.000
_cell.length_c   1.000
_cell.angle_alpha   90.00
_cell.angle_beta   90.00
_cell.angle_gamma   90.00
#
_symmetry.space_group_name_H-M   'P 1'
#
loop_
_entity.id
_entity.type
_entity.pdbx_description
1 polymer ?
#
loop_
_entity_poly.entity_id
_entity_poly.type
_entity_poly.pdbx_seq_one_letter_code
_entity_poly.pdbx_strand_id
1 'polypeptide(L)'
;MSQVTILNWIKKYSRLVKEYMITLVPQLSGLWHEDETMIQCEGRSIWFWEMIDEDTKFMVASHISGTRSLEDTIAVFKKGFEQSKVRPKAVFVDGSYVYSTAFNKVFWTMRKDTRPELVQRVGIRARETNNIVERLHGTLKDRTKTMRGLKSFESTKLLLEGYALHYNCVKPHQSLGNKTPAQAARMDIPNNWKGLIEQATKYEATLLVNALSTKKEKEPELKVKVISK
;
A
#
# COMPACT_ATOMS: atom_id res chain seq x y z
N MET A 1 -25.61 -14.13 10.85
CA MET A 1 -24.13 -13.92 10.90
C MET A 1 -23.84 -12.80 11.90
N SER A 2 -22.89 -12.99 12.83
CA SER A 2 -22.59 -11.96 13.83
C SER A 2 -21.66 -10.86 13.27
N GLN A 3 -21.71 -9.65 13.85
CA GLN A 3 -20.79 -8.56 13.50
C GLN A 3 -19.32 -8.96 13.71
N VAL A 4 -19.05 -9.74 14.75
CA VAL A 4 -17.71 -10.24 15.08
C VAL A 4 -17.19 -11.17 13.97
N THR A 5 -18.05 -12.05 13.44
CA THR A 5 -17.71 -12.94 12.34
C THR A 5 -17.31 -12.15 11.08
N ILE A 6 -18.09 -11.12 10.75
CA ILE A 6 -17.81 -10.25 9.59
C ILE A 6 -16.46 -9.53 9.78
N LEU A 7 -16.22 -8.96 10.96
CA LEU A 7 -14.96 -8.28 11.27
C LEU A 7 -13.74 -9.22 11.18
N ASN A 8 -13.88 -10.45 11.68
CA ASN A 8 -12.82 -11.45 11.59
C ASN A 8 -12.53 -11.85 10.12
N TRP A 9 -13.55 -11.94 9.28
CA TRP A 9 -13.36 -12.17 7.85
C TRP A 9 -12.66 -11.01 7.16
N ILE A 10 -13.06 -9.78 7.45
CA ILE A 10 -12.38 -8.59 6.92
C ILE A 10 -10.90 -8.63 7.32
N LYS A 11 -10.59 -8.89 8.60
CA LYS A 11 -9.20 -9.01 9.08
C LYS A 11 -8.41 -10.08 8.31
N LYS A 12 -8.97 -11.28 8.23
CA LYS A 12 -8.33 -12.42 7.58
C LYS A 12 -8.06 -12.15 6.11
N TYR A 13 -9.08 -11.76 5.36
CA TYR A 13 -8.98 -11.65 3.91
C TYR A 13 -8.26 -10.39 3.44
N SER A 14 -8.38 -9.27 4.16
CA SER A 14 -7.58 -8.08 3.85
C SER A 14 -6.10 -8.35 4.05
N ARG A 15 -5.72 -9.07 5.11
CA ARG A 15 -4.34 -9.46 5.35
C ARG A 15 -3.81 -10.39 4.25
N LEU A 16 -4.56 -11.43 3.94
CA LEU A 16 -4.20 -12.40 2.90
C LEU A 16 -3.98 -11.73 1.54
N VAL A 17 -4.93 -10.91 1.11
CA VAL A 17 -4.82 -10.17 -0.17
C VAL A 17 -3.66 -9.18 -0.14
N LYS A 18 -3.44 -8.48 0.99
CA LYS A 18 -2.30 -7.56 1.13
C LYS A 18 -0.96 -8.28 0.98
N GLU A 19 -0.78 -9.42 1.65
CA GLU A 19 0.45 -10.24 1.56
C GLU A 19 0.70 -10.72 0.13
N TYR A 20 -0.35 -11.09 -0.59
CA TYR A 20 -0.26 -11.41 -2.02
C TYR A 20 0.10 -10.20 -2.87
N MET A 21 -0.56 -9.05 -2.66
CA MET A 21 -0.34 -7.83 -3.45
C MET A 21 1.09 -7.28 -3.35
N ILE A 22 1.75 -7.44 -2.20
CA ILE A 22 3.15 -7.00 -2.01
C ILE A 22 4.12 -7.78 -2.91
N THR A 23 3.77 -8.98 -3.33
CA THR A 23 4.60 -9.80 -4.23
C THR A 23 4.51 -9.37 -5.69
N LEU A 24 3.49 -8.62 -6.04
CA LEU A 24 3.23 -8.14 -7.40
C LEU A 24 3.85 -6.76 -7.61
N VAL A 25 4.41 -6.54 -8.79
CA VAL A 25 5.05 -5.27 -9.15
C VAL A 25 4.17 -4.52 -10.14
N PRO A 26 3.58 -3.38 -9.75
CA PRO A 26 2.79 -2.55 -10.65
C PRO A 26 3.68 -1.83 -11.67
N GLN A 27 3.20 -1.65 -12.90
CA GLN A 27 3.84 -0.79 -13.89
C GLN A 27 3.33 0.64 -13.70
N LEU A 28 4.20 1.50 -13.16
CA LEU A 28 3.88 2.87 -12.79
C LEU A 28 4.54 3.87 -13.74
N SER A 29 3.98 5.08 -13.85
CA SER A 29 4.57 6.19 -14.62
C SER A 29 5.88 6.69 -13.98
N GLY A 30 5.97 6.58 -12.66
CA GLY A 30 7.04 7.10 -11.83
C GLY A 30 6.85 8.56 -11.41
N LEU A 31 5.71 9.15 -11.69
CA LEU A 31 5.30 10.46 -11.19
C LEU A 31 4.37 10.26 -10.01
N TRP A 32 4.87 10.48 -8.79
CA TRP A 32 4.12 10.18 -7.59
C TRP A 32 3.68 11.45 -6.87
N HIS A 33 2.44 11.48 -6.42
CA HIS A 33 1.89 12.52 -5.55
C HIS A 33 1.75 11.98 -4.15
N GLU A 34 2.26 12.71 -3.18
CA GLU A 34 2.18 12.33 -1.79
C GLU A 34 1.59 13.47 -0.97
N ASP A 35 0.68 13.12 -0.09
CA ASP A 35 0.02 14.03 0.84
C ASP A 35 -0.50 13.25 2.04
N GLU A 36 -0.79 13.95 3.13
CA GLU A 36 -1.42 13.35 4.30
C GLU A 36 -2.74 14.00 4.64
N THR A 37 -3.63 13.20 5.21
CA THR A 37 -4.92 13.69 5.71
C THR A 37 -5.15 13.28 7.16
N MET A 38 -5.82 14.16 7.88
CA MET A 38 -6.19 13.89 9.27
C MET A 38 -7.50 13.11 9.34
N ILE A 39 -7.51 12.08 10.18
CA ILE A 39 -8.67 11.23 10.48
C ILE A 39 -8.90 11.21 11.99
N GLN A 40 -10.17 11.25 12.41
CA GLN A 40 -10.53 11.13 13.82
C GLN A 40 -10.65 9.67 14.24
N CYS A 41 -9.90 9.27 15.26
CA CYS A 41 -9.92 7.94 15.86
C CYS A 41 -9.92 8.07 17.39
N GLU A 42 -10.91 7.51 18.07
CA GLU A 42 -11.04 7.60 19.53
C GLU A 42 -11.00 9.04 20.09
N GLY A 43 -11.55 9.99 19.36
CA GLY A 43 -11.49 11.40 19.72
C GLY A 43 -10.12 12.06 19.55
N ARG A 44 -9.14 11.34 19.00
CA ARG A 44 -7.79 11.83 18.70
C ARG A 44 -7.60 11.97 17.19
N SER A 45 -6.77 12.90 16.78
CA SER A 45 -6.35 13.03 15.38
C SER A 45 -5.21 12.04 15.09
N ILE A 46 -5.37 11.28 14.04
CA ILE A 46 -4.32 10.44 13.46
C ILE A 46 -4.08 10.87 12.02
N TRP A 47 -2.92 10.58 11.50
CA TRP A 47 -2.52 10.94 10.14
C TRP A 47 -2.53 9.73 9.22
N PHE A 48 -3.13 9.90 8.06
CA PHE A 48 -3.13 8.93 6.98
C PHE A 48 -2.39 9.53 5.80
N TRP A 49 -1.28 8.92 5.45
CA TRP A 49 -0.36 9.28 4.39
C TRP A 49 -0.66 8.43 3.17
N GLU A 50 -0.72 9.04 2.01
CA GLU A 50 -1.06 8.36 0.76
C GLU A 50 -0.13 8.83 -0.35
N MET A 51 0.39 7.87 -1.10
CA MET A 51 1.23 8.11 -2.26
C MET A 51 0.58 7.48 -3.48
N ILE A 52 0.31 8.27 -4.52
CA ILE A 52 -0.43 7.86 -5.72
C ILE A 52 0.39 8.15 -6.97
N ASP A 53 0.43 7.19 -7.88
CA ASP A 53 1.01 7.38 -9.22
C ASP A 53 0.07 8.20 -10.11
N GLU A 54 0.64 9.18 -10.81
CA GLU A 54 -0.13 10.18 -11.58
C GLU A 54 -0.96 9.56 -12.70
N ASP A 55 -0.40 8.67 -13.51
CA ASP A 55 -1.08 8.15 -14.70
C ASP A 55 -2.03 7.01 -14.34
N THR A 56 -1.56 6.05 -13.56
CA THR A 56 -2.32 4.84 -13.24
C THR A 56 -3.33 5.04 -12.11
N LYS A 57 -3.23 6.15 -11.35
CA LYS A 57 -3.97 6.39 -10.11
C LYS A 57 -3.75 5.31 -9.05
N PHE A 58 -2.74 4.46 -9.22
CA PHE A 58 -2.42 3.41 -8.27
C PHE A 58 -1.88 4.01 -6.97
N MET A 59 -2.49 3.63 -5.85
CA MET A 59 -1.98 3.99 -4.53
C MET A 59 -0.73 3.13 -4.26
N VAL A 60 0.44 3.75 -4.45
CA VAL A 60 1.76 3.09 -4.38
C VAL A 60 2.10 2.73 -2.94
N ALA A 61 1.75 3.62 -2.01
CA ALA A 61 1.94 3.39 -0.59
C ALA A 61 0.85 4.05 0.24
N SER A 62 0.61 3.51 1.42
CA SER A 62 -0.14 4.16 2.49
C SER A 62 0.50 3.92 3.85
N HIS A 63 0.39 4.88 4.75
CA HIS A 63 0.90 4.79 6.11
C HIS A 63 -0.06 5.47 7.08
N ILE A 64 -0.12 4.97 8.31
CA ILE A 64 -0.96 5.51 9.37
C ILE A 64 -0.08 5.74 10.58
N SER A 65 -0.18 6.91 11.17
CA SER A 65 0.57 7.26 12.36
C SER A 65 -0.25 8.16 13.30
N GLY A 66 0.13 8.16 14.56
CA GLY A 66 -0.38 9.12 15.55
C GLY A 66 0.32 10.49 15.49
N THR A 67 1.39 10.58 14.68
CA THR A 67 2.24 11.77 14.56
C THR A 67 2.39 12.19 13.09
N ARG A 68 2.83 13.41 12.88
CA ARG A 68 3.23 13.93 11.56
C ARG A 68 4.74 14.19 11.60
N SER A 69 5.50 13.11 11.69
CA SER A 69 6.95 13.16 11.91
C SER A 69 7.75 12.90 10.63
N LEU A 70 9.06 13.17 10.71
CA LEU A 70 10.01 12.80 9.66
C LEU A 70 10.05 11.29 9.43
N GLU A 71 9.93 10.51 10.49
CA GLU A 71 9.95 9.04 10.45
C GLU A 71 8.73 8.50 9.69
N ASP A 72 7.57 9.14 9.84
CA ASP A 72 6.34 8.77 9.13
C ASP A 72 6.49 9.02 7.62
N THR A 73 7.04 10.18 7.24
CA THR A 73 7.33 10.51 5.83
C THR A 73 8.35 9.55 5.23
N ILE A 74 9.41 9.20 5.97
CA ILE A 74 10.38 8.19 5.54
C ILE A 74 9.69 6.82 5.35
N ALA A 75 8.79 6.46 6.24
CA ALA A 75 8.09 5.19 6.17
C ALA A 75 7.21 5.08 4.90
N VAL A 76 6.50 6.15 4.51
CA VAL A 76 5.69 6.13 3.29
C VAL A 76 6.57 6.07 2.04
N PHE A 77 7.66 6.82 1.97
CA PHE A 77 8.59 6.76 0.84
C PHE A 77 9.25 5.39 0.68
N LYS A 78 9.68 4.77 1.78
CA LYS A 78 10.24 3.40 1.76
C LYS A 78 9.21 2.39 1.25
N LYS A 79 7.98 2.43 1.75
CA LYS A 79 6.90 1.55 1.29
C LYS A 79 6.62 1.72 -0.20
N GLY A 80 6.63 2.96 -0.70
CA GLY A 80 6.46 3.24 -2.13
C GLY A 80 7.57 2.61 -2.97
N PHE A 81 8.81 2.75 -2.55
CA PHE A 81 9.94 2.12 -3.21
C PHE A 81 9.90 0.58 -3.13
N GLU A 82 9.51 0.03 -1.99
CA GLU A 82 9.36 -1.42 -1.79
C GLU A 82 8.26 -2.01 -2.68
N GLN A 83 7.15 -1.29 -2.87
CA GLN A 83 6.04 -1.74 -3.72
C GLN A 83 6.37 -1.64 -5.21
N SER A 84 6.96 -0.53 -5.63
CA SER A 84 7.28 -0.27 -7.04
C SER A 84 8.52 -1.02 -7.54
N LYS A 85 9.45 -1.37 -6.64
CA LYS A 85 10.79 -1.92 -6.92
C LYS A 85 11.69 -1.02 -7.76
N VAL A 86 11.20 0.15 -8.16
CA VAL A 86 11.95 1.14 -8.94
C VAL A 86 11.86 2.52 -8.29
N ARG A 87 12.86 3.36 -8.55
CA ARG A 87 12.83 4.75 -8.09
C ARG A 87 11.80 5.53 -8.91
N PRO A 88 11.07 6.47 -8.30
CA PRO A 88 10.25 7.40 -9.07
C PRO A 88 11.12 8.28 -9.97
N LYS A 89 10.52 8.91 -10.96
CA LYS A 89 11.13 10.01 -11.71
C LYS A 89 11.01 11.31 -10.94
N ALA A 90 9.81 11.56 -10.39
CA ALA A 90 9.54 12.72 -9.55
C ALA A 90 8.53 12.38 -8.45
N VAL A 91 8.65 13.07 -7.32
CA VAL A 91 7.67 13.03 -6.23
C VAL A 91 7.17 14.46 -5.98
N PHE A 92 5.87 14.63 -6.07
CA PHE A 92 5.16 15.89 -5.84
C PHE A 92 4.63 15.91 -4.40
N VAL A 93 4.98 16.95 -3.64
CA VAL A 93 4.61 17.08 -2.23
C VAL A 93 4.21 18.54 -1.93
N ASP A 94 3.63 18.76 -0.77
CA ASP A 94 3.41 20.10 -0.25
C ASP A 94 4.72 20.82 0.12
N GLY A 95 4.63 22.07 0.55
CA GLY A 95 5.80 22.92 0.88
C GLY A 95 6.47 22.58 2.22
N SER A 96 6.10 21.52 2.93
CA SER A 96 6.70 21.18 4.21
C SER A 96 8.17 20.74 4.06
N TYR A 97 9.04 21.27 4.92
CA TYR A 97 10.49 20.96 4.90
C TYR A 97 10.78 19.49 5.26
N VAL A 98 9.86 18.83 5.94
CA VAL A 98 10.00 17.42 6.34
C VAL A 98 10.16 16.52 5.12
N TYR A 99 9.46 16.83 4.03
CA TYR A 99 9.53 16.08 2.78
C TYR A 99 10.91 16.07 2.15
N SER A 100 11.59 17.22 2.08
CA SER A 100 12.93 17.28 1.48
C SER A 100 13.95 16.46 2.27
N THR A 101 13.84 16.48 3.60
CA THR A 101 14.72 15.68 4.47
C THR A 101 14.44 14.18 4.31
N ALA A 102 13.18 13.76 4.33
CA ALA A 102 12.78 12.36 4.14
C ALA A 102 13.16 11.85 2.75
N PHE A 103 12.88 12.64 1.71
CA PHE A 103 13.21 12.32 0.33
C PHE A 103 14.70 12.05 0.14
N ASN A 104 15.55 12.94 0.65
CA ASN A 104 17.00 12.75 0.60
C ASN A 104 17.44 11.48 1.34
N LYS A 105 16.87 11.18 2.49
CA LYS A 105 17.22 9.95 3.24
C LYS A 105 16.86 8.65 2.49
N VAL A 106 15.80 8.67 1.68
CA VAL A 106 15.29 7.46 0.98
C VAL A 106 15.84 7.37 -0.44
N PHE A 107 15.86 8.48 -1.17
CA PHE A 107 16.11 8.48 -2.62
C PHE A 107 17.45 9.08 -3.02
N TRP A 108 18.24 9.60 -2.07
CA TRP A 108 19.54 10.17 -2.43
C TRP A 108 20.44 9.12 -3.09
N THR A 109 21.16 9.53 -4.13
CA THR A 109 22.15 8.72 -4.85
C THR A 109 23.23 9.63 -5.40
N MET A 110 24.46 9.14 -5.51
CA MET A 110 25.55 9.86 -6.14
C MET A 110 25.35 10.01 -7.65
N ARG A 111 24.65 9.08 -8.27
CA ARG A 111 24.36 9.13 -9.71
C ARG A 111 23.22 10.14 -9.97
N LYS A 112 23.57 11.25 -10.60
CA LYS A 112 22.60 12.33 -10.92
C LYS A 112 21.51 11.90 -11.88
N ASP A 113 21.84 11.05 -12.85
CA ASP A 113 20.95 10.51 -13.88
C ASP A 113 19.83 9.59 -13.32
N THR A 114 20.06 8.97 -12.17
CA THR A 114 19.09 8.09 -11.51
C THR A 114 18.45 8.71 -10.27
N ARG A 115 18.76 9.99 -9.99
CA ARG A 115 18.20 10.70 -8.84
C ARG A 115 16.80 11.20 -9.18
N PRO A 116 15.77 10.81 -8.42
CA PRO A 116 14.44 11.39 -8.59
C PRO A 116 14.43 12.89 -8.33
N GLU A 117 13.44 13.56 -8.88
CA GLU A 117 13.17 14.97 -8.59
C GLU A 117 12.16 15.08 -7.44
N LEU A 118 12.41 15.98 -6.49
CA LEU A 118 11.43 16.40 -5.50
C LEU A 118 10.81 17.73 -5.95
N VAL A 119 9.52 17.71 -6.26
CA VAL A 119 8.77 18.88 -6.66
C VAL A 119 7.92 19.37 -5.49
N GLN A 120 8.43 20.34 -4.77
CA GLN A 120 7.68 20.98 -3.69
C GLN A 120 6.84 22.13 -4.26
N ARG A 121 5.55 22.10 -3.99
CA ARG A 121 4.62 23.11 -4.47
C ARG A 121 4.06 23.91 -3.32
N VAL A 122 4.35 25.21 -3.37
CA VAL A 122 3.92 26.20 -2.37
C VAL A 122 2.95 27.18 -3.03
N GLY A 123 1.80 27.44 -2.39
CA GLY A 123 0.86 28.48 -2.79
C GLY A 123 -0.33 28.02 -3.64
N ILE A 124 -1.09 28.96 -4.17
CA ILE A 124 -2.38 28.73 -4.84
C ILE A 124 -2.25 27.85 -6.10
N ARG A 125 -1.13 27.93 -6.81
CA ARG A 125 -0.83 27.08 -7.98
C ARG A 125 -0.56 25.61 -7.61
N ALA A 126 -0.30 25.32 -6.34
CA ALA A 126 -0.14 23.95 -5.84
C ALA A 126 -1.45 23.16 -5.93
N ARG A 127 -2.61 23.82 -5.86
CA ARG A 127 -3.92 23.18 -5.91
C ARG A 127 -4.20 22.44 -7.22
N GLU A 128 -3.70 22.92 -8.35
CA GLU A 128 -3.98 22.31 -9.67
C GLU A 128 -3.34 20.92 -9.84
N THR A 129 -2.33 20.61 -9.06
CA THR A 129 -1.56 19.36 -9.21
C THR A 129 -1.76 18.36 -8.10
N ASN A 130 -2.24 18.78 -6.93
CA ASN A 130 -2.57 17.88 -5.82
C ASN A 130 -4.04 17.39 -5.86
N ASN A 131 -4.82 17.83 -6.86
CA ASN A 131 -6.22 17.43 -7.05
C ASN A 131 -6.44 15.90 -7.04
N ILE A 132 -5.42 15.11 -7.38
CA ILE A 132 -5.51 13.64 -7.41
C ILE A 132 -5.64 13.11 -5.99
N VAL A 133 -4.76 13.55 -5.10
CA VAL A 133 -4.73 13.11 -3.70
C VAL A 133 -5.90 13.75 -2.93
N GLU A 134 -6.21 15.03 -3.18
CA GLU A 134 -7.36 15.70 -2.55
C GLU A 134 -8.69 15.01 -2.85
N ARG A 135 -8.91 14.52 -4.08
CA ARG A 135 -10.11 13.73 -4.43
C ARG A 135 -10.17 12.41 -3.69
N LEU A 136 -9.01 11.77 -3.49
CA LEU A 136 -8.92 10.55 -2.70
C LEU A 136 -9.28 10.83 -1.25
N HIS A 137 -8.70 11.88 -0.66
CA HIS A 137 -9.02 12.35 0.70
C HIS A 137 -10.52 12.65 0.87
N GLY A 138 -11.14 13.33 -0.12
CA GLY A 138 -12.58 13.57 -0.13
C GLY A 138 -13.39 12.27 -0.07
N THR A 139 -13.08 11.32 -0.94
CA THR A 139 -13.76 10.02 -1.00
C THR A 139 -13.58 9.22 0.31
N LEU A 140 -12.40 9.28 0.92
CA LEU A 140 -12.11 8.63 2.19
C LEU A 140 -12.88 9.28 3.34
N LYS A 141 -12.86 10.62 3.42
CA LYS A 141 -13.57 11.39 4.44
C LYS A 141 -15.08 11.16 4.39
N ASP A 142 -15.67 11.10 3.21
CA ASP A 142 -17.09 10.80 3.05
C ASP A 142 -17.47 9.42 3.62
N ARG A 143 -16.62 8.44 3.44
CA ARG A 143 -16.81 7.10 4.00
C ARG A 143 -16.61 7.05 5.51
N THR A 144 -15.55 7.65 6.01
CA THR A 144 -15.24 7.63 7.46
C THR A 144 -16.24 8.47 8.26
N LYS A 145 -16.78 9.54 7.69
CA LYS A 145 -17.81 10.39 8.30
C LYS A 145 -19.10 9.61 8.62
N THR A 146 -19.48 8.67 7.77
CA THR A 146 -20.68 7.85 7.96
C THR A 146 -20.49 6.73 8.99
N MET A 147 -19.28 6.37 9.34
CA MET A 147 -18.94 5.28 10.27
C MET A 147 -19.11 5.64 11.74
N ARG A 148 -19.63 6.84 12.08
CA ARG A 148 -19.83 7.32 13.46
C ARG A 148 -18.59 7.23 14.36
N GLY A 149 -17.40 7.39 13.77
CA GLY A 149 -16.11 7.37 14.45
C GLY A 149 -15.42 6.01 14.44
N LEU A 150 -14.13 6.08 14.31
CA LEU A 150 -13.22 4.94 14.37
C LEU A 150 -12.83 4.73 15.84
N LYS A 151 -13.08 3.52 16.39
CA LYS A 151 -13.03 3.26 17.84
C LYS A 151 -11.75 2.60 18.32
N SER A 152 -10.77 2.32 17.43
CA SER A 152 -9.44 1.88 17.83
C SER A 152 -8.46 2.12 16.69
N PHE A 153 -7.21 2.38 17.02
CA PHE A 153 -6.14 2.56 16.04
C PHE A 153 -5.96 1.33 15.17
N GLU A 154 -6.03 0.14 15.75
CA GLU A 154 -5.89 -1.11 14.98
C GLU A 154 -7.03 -1.35 13.99
N SER A 155 -8.27 -1.10 14.41
CA SER A 155 -9.43 -1.21 13.53
C SER A 155 -9.38 -0.16 12.42
N THR A 156 -8.90 1.03 12.72
CA THR A 156 -8.69 2.10 11.74
C THR A 156 -7.63 1.71 10.72
N LYS A 157 -6.50 1.19 11.18
CA LYS A 157 -5.43 0.70 10.32
C LYS A 157 -5.93 -0.37 9.36
N LEU A 158 -6.64 -1.37 9.88
CA LEU A 158 -7.23 -2.43 9.07
C LEU A 158 -8.21 -1.90 8.01
N LEU A 159 -9.07 -0.96 8.40
CA LEU A 159 -10.03 -0.34 7.50
C LEU A 159 -9.33 0.40 6.37
N LEU A 160 -8.30 1.19 6.67
CA LEU A 160 -7.58 1.99 5.69
C LEU A 160 -6.71 1.11 4.78
N GLU A 161 -6.12 0.04 5.30
CA GLU A 161 -5.44 -0.98 4.48
C GLU A 161 -6.44 -1.68 3.53
N GLY A 162 -7.60 -2.08 4.03
CA GLY A 162 -8.69 -2.63 3.21
C GLY A 162 -9.23 -1.63 2.18
N TYR A 163 -9.28 -0.35 2.54
CA TYR A 163 -9.65 0.72 1.62
C TYR A 163 -8.63 0.87 0.48
N ALA A 164 -7.34 0.83 0.77
CA ALA A 164 -6.27 0.90 -0.25
C ALA A 164 -6.37 -0.29 -1.23
N LEU A 165 -6.62 -1.50 -0.73
CA LEU A 165 -6.85 -2.68 -1.57
C LEU A 165 -8.10 -2.52 -2.44
N HIS A 166 -9.21 -2.08 -1.85
CA HIS A 166 -10.45 -1.84 -2.60
C HIS A 166 -10.27 -0.76 -3.67
N TYR A 167 -9.58 0.32 -3.33
CA TYR A 167 -9.28 1.41 -4.25
C TYR A 167 -8.44 0.93 -5.44
N ASN A 168 -7.36 0.23 -5.18
CA ASN A 168 -6.47 -0.24 -6.24
C ASN A 168 -7.06 -1.34 -7.10
N CYS A 169 -7.74 -2.31 -6.47
CA CYS A 169 -8.06 -3.58 -7.15
C CYS A 169 -9.52 -3.72 -7.57
N VAL A 170 -10.44 -3.01 -6.91
CA VAL A 170 -11.89 -3.27 -7.09
C VAL A 170 -12.64 -2.05 -7.63
N LYS A 171 -12.30 -0.85 -7.16
CA LYS A 171 -13.00 0.36 -7.55
C LYS A 171 -12.62 0.80 -8.97
N PRO A 172 -13.58 0.86 -9.93
CA PRO A 172 -13.30 1.43 -11.25
C PRO A 172 -13.19 2.95 -11.17
N HIS A 173 -12.32 3.52 -12.01
CA HIS A 173 -12.08 4.94 -12.11
C HIS A 173 -12.51 5.48 -13.48
N GLN A 174 -13.36 6.49 -13.49
CA GLN A 174 -13.85 7.10 -14.72
C GLN A 174 -12.70 7.67 -15.57
N SER A 175 -11.71 8.32 -14.94
CA SER A 175 -10.52 8.85 -15.61
C SER A 175 -9.60 7.80 -16.23
N LEU A 176 -9.78 6.52 -15.85
CA LEU A 176 -9.05 5.38 -16.41
C LEU A 176 -9.89 4.55 -17.39
N GLY A 177 -10.97 5.12 -17.92
CA GLY A 177 -11.89 4.40 -18.79
C GLY A 177 -12.59 3.23 -18.07
N ASN A 178 -12.97 3.45 -16.80
CA ASN A 178 -13.59 2.46 -15.91
C ASN A 178 -12.71 1.24 -15.56
N LYS A 179 -11.40 1.32 -15.77
CA LYS A 179 -10.44 0.37 -15.23
C LYS A 179 -10.16 0.65 -13.76
N THR A 180 -9.75 -0.38 -13.02
CA THR A 180 -9.16 -0.17 -11.69
C THR A 180 -7.72 0.33 -11.81
N PRO A 181 -7.16 1.02 -10.81
CA PRO A 181 -5.76 1.41 -10.79
C PRO A 181 -4.79 0.24 -11.03
N ALA A 182 -5.06 -0.93 -10.46
CA ALA A 182 -4.25 -2.12 -10.67
C ALA A 182 -4.28 -2.60 -12.14
N GLN A 183 -5.45 -2.55 -12.80
CA GLN A 183 -5.55 -2.84 -14.23
C GLN A 183 -4.82 -1.80 -15.08
N ALA A 184 -4.88 -0.52 -14.70
CA ALA A 184 -4.12 0.54 -15.36
C ALA A 184 -2.61 0.36 -15.19
N ALA A 185 -2.18 -0.13 -14.02
CA ALA A 185 -0.80 -0.51 -13.71
C ALA A 185 -0.41 -1.90 -14.29
N ARG A 186 -1.22 -2.45 -15.19
CA ARG A 186 -1.02 -3.73 -15.89
C ARG A 186 -0.78 -4.93 -14.97
N MET A 187 -1.40 -4.90 -13.81
CA MET A 187 -1.39 -6.06 -12.90
C MET A 187 -2.44 -7.08 -13.38
N ASP A 188 -2.01 -8.33 -13.53
CA ASP A 188 -2.90 -9.45 -13.90
C ASP A 188 -3.60 -10.00 -12.64
N ILE A 189 -4.61 -9.27 -12.18
CA ILE A 189 -5.40 -9.63 -11.01
C ILE A 189 -6.90 -9.44 -11.25
N PRO A 190 -7.75 -10.21 -10.56
CA PRO A 190 -9.19 -9.99 -10.58
C PRO A 190 -9.60 -8.62 -10.03
N ASN A 191 -10.64 -8.04 -10.61
CA ASN A 191 -11.18 -6.74 -10.17
C ASN A 191 -12.35 -6.87 -9.16
N ASN A 192 -12.37 -7.93 -8.40
CA ASN A 192 -13.37 -8.18 -7.37
C ASN A 192 -12.78 -8.96 -6.19
N TRP A 193 -13.38 -8.79 -5.02
CA TRP A 193 -12.89 -9.40 -3.78
C TRP A 193 -12.84 -10.93 -3.83
N LYS A 194 -13.83 -11.59 -4.45
CA LYS A 194 -13.88 -13.05 -4.53
C LYS A 194 -12.66 -13.59 -5.27
N GLY A 195 -12.41 -13.10 -6.46
CA GLY A 195 -11.28 -13.54 -7.27
C GLY A 195 -9.93 -13.22 -6.62
N LEU A 196 -9.79 -12.05 -5.98
CA LEU A 196 -8.57 -11.67 -5.25
C LEU A 196 -8.28 -12.63 -4.09
N ILE A 197 -9.31 -13.00 -3.31
CA ILE A 197 -9.18 -13.95 -2.20
C ILE A 197 -8.81 -15.33 -2.73
N GLU A 198 -9.45 -15.80 -3.80
CA GLU A 198 -9.15 -17.09 -4.42
C GLU A 198 -7.70 -17.15 -4.92
N GLN A 199 -7.23 -16.09 -5.57
CA GLN A 199 -5.87 -16.00 -6.10
C GLN A 199 -4.82 -15.92 -4.97
N ALA A 200 -5.08 -15.11 -3.96
CA ALA A 200 -4.22 -15.00 -2.79
C ALA A 200 -4.15 -16.32 -1.99
N THR A 201 -5.27 -17.05 -1.87
CA THR A 201 -5.29 -18.37 -1.20
C THR A 201 -4.48 -19.40 -1.97
N LYS A 202 -4.56 -19.42 -3.30
CA LYS A 202 -3.74 -20.31 -4.14
C LYS A 202 -2.26 -20.00 -3.98
N TYR A 203 -1.90 -18.72 -3.94
CA TYR A 203 -0.52 -18.28 -3.72
C TYR A 203 0.01 -18.74 -2.36
N GLU A 204 -0.74 -18.55 -1.28
CA GLU A 204 -0.38 -18.99 0.07
C GLU A 204 -0.17 -20.51 0.12
N ALA A 205 -1.08 -21.29 -0.48
CA ALA A 205 -0.97 -22.75 -0.56
C ALA A 205 0.32 -23.17 -1.31
N THR A 206 0.68 -22.50 -2.40
CA THR A 206 1.91 -22.77 -3.16
C THR A 206 3.16 -22.52 -2.31
N LEU A 207 3.18 -21.41 -1.55
CA LEU A 207 4.29 -21.10 -0.65
C LEU A 207 4.47 -22.18 0.44
N LEU A 208 3.37 -22.67 1.02
CA LEU A 208 3.39 -23.73 2.02
C LEU A 208 3.95 -25.04 1.45
N VAL A 209 3.52 -25.44 0.26
CA VAL A 209 4.03 -26.65 -0.42
C VAL A 209 5.53 -26.53 -0.67
N ASN A 210 5.99 -25.41 -1.20
CA ASN A 210 7.41 -25.16 -1.47
C ASN A 210 8.26 -25.20 -0.18
N ALA A 211 7.74 -24.60 0.91
CA ALA A 211 8.41 -24.59 2.20
C ALA A 211 8.53 -26.00 2.81
N LEU A 212 7.53 -26.86 2.60
CA LEU A 212 7.54 -28.27 3.05
C LEU A 212 8.51 -29.11 2.22
N SER A 213 8.58 -28.90 0.92
CA SER A 213 9.50 -29.59 0.02
C SER A 213 10.97 -29.29 0.37
N THR A 214 11.30 -28.02 0.60
CA THR A 214 12.66 -27.60 1.00
C THR A 214 13.08 -28.12 2.39
N LYS A 215 12.13 -28.36 3.29
CA LYS A 215 12.43 -29.00 4.58
C LYS A 215 12.75 -30.48 4.43
N LYS A 216 12.05 -31.21 3.55
CA LYS A 216 12.33 -32.61 3.28
C LYS A 216 13.70 -32.87 2.67
N GLU A 217 14.18 -31.94 1.82
CA GLU A 217 15.52 -32.04 1.22
C GLU A 217 16.65 -31.75 2.21
N LYS A 218 16.36 -31.12 3.36
CA LYS A 218 17.36 -30.77 4.39
C LYS A 218 17.41 -31.76 5.58
N GLU A 219 16.50 -32.73 5.66
CA GLU A 219 16.63 -33.83 6.65
C GLU A 219 17.68 -34.80 6.15
N PRO A 220 18.85 -34.99 6.85
CA PRO A 220 19.82 -35.98 6.48
C PRO A 220 19.21 -37.36 6.70
N GLU A 221 19.32 -38.27 5.69
CA GLU A 221 19.05 -39.69 5.86
C GLU A 221 19.79 -40.22 7.08
N LEU A 222 19.08 -40.50 8.15
CA LEU A 222 19.58 -41.28 9.28
C LEU A 222 19.94 -42.66 8.79
N LYS A 223 21.21 -42.86 8.40
CA LYS A 223 21.75 -44.19 8.12
C LYS A 223 21.66 -45.03 9.39
N VAL A 224 20.63 -45.87 9.46
CA VAL A 224 20.53 -46.91 10.47
C VAL A 224 21.67 -47.91 10.21
N LYS A 225 22.75 -47.82 10.99
CA LYS A 225 23.75 -48.89 11.05
C LYS A 225 23.10 -50.10 11.73
N VAL A 226 22.68 -51.04 10.95
CA VAL A 226 22.35 -52.39 11.44
C VAL A 226 23.65 -53.02 11.91
N ILE A 227 23.84 -53.12 13.21
CA ILE A 227 24.91 -53.89 13.84
C ILE A 227 24.43 -55.33 13.84
N SER A 228 24.90 -56.11 12.88
CA SER A 228 24.77 -57.59 12.93
C SER A 228 25.72 -58.14 13.97
N LYS A 229 25.16 -58.82 14.95
CA LYS A 229 25.92 -59.72 15.87
C LYS A 229 26.21 -61.04 15.20
#